data_22953ff4158b0f40af08e1152e751de4
#
_entry.id   22953ff4158b0f40af08e1152e751de4
#
_cell.length_a   1.000
_cell.length_b   1.000
_cell.length_c   1.000
_cell.angle_alpha   90.00
_cell.angle_beta   90.00
_cell.angle_gamma   90.00
#
_symmetry.space_group_name_H-M   'P 1'
#
loop_
_entity.id
_entity.type
_entity.pdbx_description
1 polymer ?
#
loop_
_entity_poly.entity_id
_entity_poly.type
_entity_poly.pdbx_seq_one_letter_code
_entity_poly.pdbx_strand_id
1 'polypeptide(L)'
;MQLSSKNRASRETRIIDEAARLFSSVGYGKTTVALVATRAGVSPMTIYNNFETKRGLLFAVLETEARDTELLGELLITKRKPRDTTIINRLLELYIEQPMQFMNKSCWRQALTASLASPGTQYSKEYRSAEKKLQRQVTGLFQCLHDEKVLGRDSDAQSLGELLWNNTNQLFTEFIIDDEMPLPELRRRVTQQTQCIIDLAVAE
;
A
#
# COMPACT_ATOMS: atom_id res chain seq x y z
N MET A 1 -10.88 1.54 33.36
CA MET A 1 -10.24 0.73 32.29
C MET A 1 -10.19 1.43 30.92
N GLN A 2 -11.21 2.17 30.50
CA GLN A 2 -11.24 2.84 29.17
C GLN A 2 -10.20 3.95 28.93
N LEU A 3 -9.85 4.75 29.94
CA LEU A 3 -8.84 5.83 29.81
C LEU A 3 -7.41 5.31 29.55
N SER A 4 -7.05 4.17 30.13
CA SER A 4 -5.72 3.54 29.95
C SER A 4 -5.54 2.96 28.55
N SER A 5 -6.58 2.36 27.96
CA SER A 5 -6.55 1.82 26.61
C SER A 5 -6.50 2.93 25.55
N LYS A 6 -7.23 4.03 25.74
CA LYS A 6 -7.23 5.21 24.86
C LYS A 6 -5.86 5.90 24.83
N ASN A 7 -5.22 6.03 26.01
CA ASN A 7 -3.88 6.58 26.13
C ASN A 7 -2.80 5.67 25.52
N ARG A 8 -2.99 4.35 25.57
CA ARG A 8 -2.09 3.38 24.93
C ARG A 8 -2.19 3.48 23.41
N ALA A 9 -3.40 3.46 22.84
CA ALA A 9 -3.64 3.59 21.41
C ALA A 9 -3.07 4.91 20.85
N SER A 10 -3.32 6.04 21.53
CA SER A 10 -2.76 7.35 21.14
C SER A 10 -1.22 7.38 21.15
N ARG A 11 -0.60 6.67 22.11
CA ARG A 11 0.86 6.56 22.19
C ARG A 11 1.43 5.70 21.06
N GLU A 12 0.79 4.60 20.75
CA GLU A 12 1.17 3.70 19.67
C GLU A 12 1.10 4.40 18.31
N THR A 13 0.00 5.09 18.00
CA THR A 13 -0.16 5.93 16.82
C THR A 13 0.98 6.94 16.70
N ARG A 14 1.30 7.68 17.77
CA ARG A 14 2.38 8.66 17.76
C ARG A 14 3.75 8.02 17.49
N ILE A 15 4.03 6.83 17.99
CA ILE A 15 5.27 6.10 17.70
C ILE A 15 5.33 5.71 16.21
N ILE A 16 4.23 5.20 15.65
CA ILE A 16 4.13 4.82 14.24
C ILE A 16 4.33 6.05 13.35
N ASP A 17 3.68 7.16 13.65
CA ASP A 17 3.79 8.40 12.89
C ASP A 17 5.23 8.95 12.86
N GLU A 18 5.90 8.98 14.01
CA GLU A 18 7.30 9.44 14.07
C GLU A 18 8.25 8.45 13.40
N ALA A 19 7.98 7.15 13.46
CA ALA A 19 8.73 6.14 12.72
C ALA A 19 8.57 6.33 11.21
N ALA A 20 7.35 6.53 10.72
CA ALA A 20 7.06 6.79 9.31
C ALA A 20 7.83 8.03 8.81
N ARG A 21 7.77 9.15 9.54
CA ARG A 21 8.50 10.38 9.21
C ARG A 21 10.01 10.16 9.14
N LEU A 22 10.58 9.45 10.11
CA LEU A 22 12.02 9.17 10.15
C LEU A 22 12.42 8.18 9.06
N PHE A 23 11.65 7.16 8.80
CA PHE A 23 11.90 6.21 7.73
C PHE A 23 11.86 6.89 6.35
N SER A 24 10.93 7.80 6.14
CA SER A 24 10.83 8.57 4.91
C SER A 24 12.00 9.55 4.73
N SER A 25 12.33 10.34 5.77
CA SER A 25 13.29 11.45 5.66
C SER A 25 14.75 11.03 5.86
N VAL A 26 15.02 10.13 6.80
CA VAL A 26 16.38 9.68 7.18
C VAL A 26 16.73 8.34 6.54
N GLY A 27 15.73 7.53 6.21
CA GLY A 27 15.84 6.16 5.71
C GLY A 27 15.90 5.12 6.84
N TYR A 28 15.44 3.90 6.51
CA TYR A 28 15.38 2.82 7.48
C TYR A 28 16.73 2.50 8.11
N GLY A 29 17.81 2.42 7.32
CA GLY A 29 19.16 2.04 7.83
C GLY A 29 19.65 2.97 8.94
N LYS A 30 19.50 4.27 8.74
CA LYS A 30 20.01 5.32 9.65
C LYS A 30 19.06 5.63 10.82
N THR A 31 17.78 5.26 10.73
CA THR A 31 16.82 5.44 11.83
C THR A 31 17.08 4.42 12.94
N THR A 32 17.24 4.87 14.18
CA THR A 32 17.37 3.99 15.35
C THR A 32 16.10 4.03 16.20
N VAL A 33 15.85 2.94 16.96
CA VAL A 33 14.72 2.90 17.92
C VAL A 33 14.83 4.01 18.97
N ALA A 34 16.07 4.35 19.39
CA ALA A 34 16.30 5.45 20.33
C ALA A 34 15.89 6.82 19.73
N LEU A 35 16.17 7.05 18.44
CA LEU A 35 15.76 8.28 17.77
C LEU A 35 14.23 8.37 17.66
N VAL A 36 13.56 7.27 17.29
CA VAL A 36 12.07 7.23 17.26
C VAL A 36 11.51 7.48 18.65
N ALA A 37 12.07 6.85 19.68
CA ALA A 37 11.63 7.03 21.08
C ALA A 37 11.74 8.49 21.52
N THR A 38 12.86 9.15 21.23
CA THR A 38 13.06 10.58 21.54
C THR A 38 12.00 11.45 20.84
N ARG A 39 11.75 11.23 19.54
CA ARG A 39 10.78 11.98 18.77
C ARG A 39 9.34 11.74 19.25
N ALA A 40 9.00 10.50 19.57
CA ALA A 40 7.68 10.12 20.07
C ALA A 40 7.47 10.47 21.57
N GLY A 41 8.49 10.97 22.28
CA GLY A 41 8.40 11.28 23.70
C GLY A 41 8.12 10.07 24.58
N VAL A 42 8.78 8.93 24.28
CA VAL A 42 8.67 7.68 25.03
C VAL A 42 10.06 7.09 25.31
N SER A 43 10.13 6.08 26.19
CA SER A 43 11.37 5.33 26.37
C SER A 43 11.58 4.32 25.22
N PRO A 44 12.85 3.98 24.87
CA PRO A 44 13.12 2.90 23.91
C PRO A 44 12.48 1.56 24.33
N MET A 45 12.43 1.28 25.63
CA MET A 45 11.78 0.08 26.18
C MET A 45 10.28 0.05 25.82
N THR A 46 9.60 1.20 25.79
CA THR A 46 8.20 1.29 25.34
C THR A 46 8.03 0.81 23.89
N ILE A 47 8.97 1.18 23.01
CA ILE A 47 8.93 0.73 21.61
C ILE A 47 9.17 -0.77 21.53
N TYR A 48 10.19 -1.30 22.23
CA TYR A 48 10.45 -2.74 22.23
C TYR A 48 9.27 -3.55 22.80
N ASN A 49 8.60 -3.06 23.82
CA ASN A 49 7.43 -3.73 24.40
C ASN A 49 6.21 -3.76 23.44
N ASN A 50 6.09 -2.81 22.52
CA ASN A 50 4.97 -2.77 21.57
C ASN A 50 5.29 -3.43 20.24
N PHE A 51 6.53 -3.32 19.75
CA PHE A 51 6.91 -3.71 18.39
C PHE A 51 8.06 -4.74 18.34
N GLU A 52 8.59 -5.15 19.49
CA GLU A 52 9.67 -6.12 19.68
C GLU A 52 11.00 -5.74 19.01
N THR A 53 10.97 -5.28 17.77
CA THR A 53 12.14 -4.93 16.97
C THR A 53 11.90 -3.69 16.11
N LYS A 54 12.99 -3.09 15.60
CA LYS A 54 12.87 -2.03 14.58
C LYS A 54 12.15 -2.53 13.32
N ARG A 55 12.28 -3.83 12.99
CA ARG A 55 11.57 -4.45 11.87
C ARG A 55 10.06 -4.54 12.17
N GLY A 56 9.68 -4.93 13.37
CA GLY A 56 8.27 -4.92 13.79
C GLY A 56 7.65 -3.52 13.70
N LEU A 57 8.41 -2.49 14.10
CA LEU A 57 7.98 -1.10 13.93
C LEU A 57 7.82 -0.70 12.44
N LEU A 58 8.70 -1.16 11.55
CA LEU A 58 8.54 -0.94 10.10
C LEU A 58 7.24 -1.57 9.58
N PHE A 59 6.93 -2.79 10.00
CA PHE A 59 5.69 -3.46 9.59
C PHE A 59 4.44 -2.80 10.16
N ALA A 60 4.49 -2.23 11.37
CA ALA A 60 3.39 -1.45 11.91
C ALA A 60 3.13 -0.16 11.09
N VAL A 61 4.17 0.48 10.58
CA VAL A 61 4.05 1.61 9.63
C VAL A 61 3.40 1.14 8.33
N LEU A 62 3.84 0.01 7.77
CA LEU A 62 3.26 -0.57 6.55
C LEU A 62 1.78 -0.95 6.72
N GLU A 63 1.42 -1.54 7.84
CA GLU A 63 0.03 -1.89 8.14
C GLU A 63 -0.87 -0.66 8.21
N THR A 64 -0.38 0.42 8.82
CA THR A 64 -1.10 1.69 8.89
C THR A 64 -1.27 2.29 7.49
N GLU A 65 -0.22 2.33 6.69
CA GLU A 65 -0.25 2.79 5.30
C GLU A 65 -1.25 1.99 4.47
N ALA A 66 -1.17 0.67 4.52
CA ALA A 66 -2.04 -0.21 3.73
C ALA A 66 -3.52 -0.06 4.11
N ARG A 67 -3.81 0.13 5.40
CA ARG A 67 -5.18 0.41 5.87
C ARG A 67 -5.70 1.75 5.36
N ASP A 68 -4.88 2.79 5.42
CA ASP A 68 -5.27 4.13 4.96
C ASP A 68 -5.47 4.13 3.43
N THR A 69 -4.61 3.44 2.69
CA THR A 69 -4.75 3.23 1.24
C THR A 69 -6.03 2.45 0.89
N GLU A 70 -6.35 1.37 1.64
CA GLU A 70 -7.60 0.61 1.49
C GLU A 70 -8.83 1.51 1.67
N LEU A 71 -8.87 2.33 2.73
CA LEU A 71 -9.96 3.25 3.02
C LEU A 71 -10.12 4.32 1.92
N LEU A 72 -9.03 4.88 1.44
CA LEU A 72 -9.05 5.86 0.35
C LEU A 72 -9.55 5.23 -0.96
N GLY A 73 -9.15 3.99 -1.25
CA GLY A 73 -9.63 3.22 -2.38
C GLY A 73 -11.14 2.96 -2.31
N GLU A 74 -11.66 2.57 -1.15
CA GLU A 74 -13.10 2.39 -0.92
C GLU A 74 -13.88 3.69 -1.15
N LEU A 75 -13.38 4.81 -0.62
CA LEU A 75 -14.01 6.12 -0.82
C LEU A 75 -14.03 6.51 -2.29
N LEU A 76 -12.96 6.24 -3.02
CA LEU A 76 -12.83 6.53 -4.43
C LEU A 76 -13.85 5.71 -5.25
N ILE A 77 -13.93 4.40 -4.98
CA ILE A 77 -14.86 3.48 -5.65
C ILE A 77 -16.33 3.85 -5.34
N THR A 78 -16.64 4.14 -4.08
CA THR A 78 -18.00 4.47 -3.64
C THR A 78 -18.52 5.77 -4.27
N LYS A 79 -17.64 6.74 -4.50
CA LYS A 79 -17.99 8.05 -5.09
C LYS A 79 -17.95 8.07 -6.62
N ARG A 80 -17.56 6.97 -7.28
CA ARG A 80 -17.51 6.91 -8.74
C ARG A 80 -18.89 7.06 -9.37
N LYS A 81 -18.93 7.54 -10.60
CA LYS A 81 -20.14 7.50 -11.41
C LYS A 81 -20.30 6.10 -12.04
N PRO A 82 -21.52 5.63 -12.27
CA PRO A 82 -21.73 4.41 -13.04
C PRO A 82 -21.04 4.49 -14.41
N ARG A 83 -20.49 3.37 -14.87
CA ARG A 83 -19.79 3.23 -16.16
C ARG A 83 -18.52 4.08 -16.33
N ASP A 84 -17.97 4.63 -15.25
CA ASP A 84 -16.75 5.43 -15.27
C ASP A 84 -15.51 4.53 -15.24
N THR A 85 -14.88 4.28 -16.39
CA THR A 85 -13.63 3.50 -16.50
C THR A 85 -12.41 4.27 -16.02
N THR A 86 -12.46 5.61 -15.94
CA THR A 86 -11.32 6.42 -15.49
C THR A 86 -10.95 6.14 -14.03
N ILE A 87 -11.91 5.59 -13.27
CA ILE A 87 -11.71 5.18 -11.88
C ILE A 87 -10.61 4.12 -11.73
N ILE A 88 -10.42 3.26 -12.73
CA ILE A 88 -9.38 2.22 -12.70
C ILE A 88 -7.99 2.87 -12.60
N ASN A 89 -7.69 3.82 -13.51
CA ASN A 89 -6.43 4.55 -13.48
C ASN A 89 -6.24 5.29 -12.15
N ARG A 90 -7.26 6.00 -11.67
CA ARG A 90 -7.21 6.75 -10.41
C ARG A 90 -6.97 5.85 -9.20
N LEU A 91 -7.54 4.64 -9.18
CA LEU A 91 -7.34 3.67 -8.12
C LEU A 91 -5.91 3.12 -8.14
N LEU A 92 -5.38 2.78 -9.31
CA LEU A 92 -4.02 2.28 -9.42
C LEU A 92 -2.97 3.37 -9.15
N GLU A 93 -3.23 4.62 -9.58
CA GLU A 93 -2.40 5.79 -9.21
C GLU A 93 -2.35 5.97 -7.68
N LEU A 94 -3.50 5.88 -7.00
CA LEU A 94 -3.55 5.91 -5.54
C LEU A 94 -2.63 4.84 -4.93
N TYR A 95 -2.66 3.61 -5.46
CA TYR A 95 -1.89 2.49 -4.91
C TYR A 95 -0.38 2.58 -5.14
N ILE A 96 0.08 3.36 -6.10
CA ILE A 96 1.52 3.59 -6.31
C ILE A 96 2.01 4.89 -5.65
N GLU A 97 1.14 5.86 -5.37
CA GLU A 97 1.52 7.16 -4.79
C GLU A 97 1.45 7.19 -3.27
N GLN A 98 0.37 6.65 -2.69
CA GLN A 98 0.18 6.64 -1.23
C GLN A 98 1.35 5.99 -0.49
N PRO A 99 1.86 4.82 -0.91
CA PRO A 99 3.01 4.19 -0.29
C PRO A 99 4.23 5.10 -0.18
N MET A 100 4.44 5.98 -1.15
CA MET A 100 5.59 6.88 -1.19
C MET A 100 5.47 8.10 -0.28
N GLN A 101 4.28 8.37 0.26
CA GLN A 101 4.08 9.41 1.27
C GLN A 101 4.56 8.95 2.66
N PHE A 102 4.49 7.66 2.95
CA PHE A 102 4.86 7.08 4.23
C PHE A 102 6.32 6.65 4.31
N MET A 103 6.88 6.18 3.19
CA MET A 103 8.22 5.60 3.17
C MET A 103 8.91 5.83 1.83
N ASN A 104 10.23 5.94 1.85
CA ASN A 104 11.04 6.01 0.63
C ASN A 104 11.31 4.61 0.05
N LYS A 105 11.87 4.55 -1.17
CA LYS A 105 12.22 3.30 -1.87
C LYS A 105 13.07 2.35 -1.03
N SER A 106 14.04 2.88 -0.27
CA SER A 106 14.92 2.07 0.59
C SER A 106 14.14 1.33 1.67
N CYS A 107 13.12 1.96 2.26
CA CYS A 107 12.24 1.33 3.25
C CYS A 107 11.39 0.23 2.63
N TRP A 108 10.83 0.48 1.45
CA TRP A 108 10.06 -0.50 0.69
C TRP A 108 10.90 -1.72 0.30
N ARG A 109 12.15 -1.52 -0.14
CA ARG A 109 13.09 -2.63 -0.39
C ARG A 109 13.32 -3.48 0.86
N GLN A 110 13.50 -2.86 2.03
CA GLN A 110 13.66 -3.58 3.29
C GLN A 110 12.42 -4.40 3.65
N ALA A 111 11.23 -3.82 3.48
CA ALA A 111 9.98 -4.49 3.75
C ALA A 111 9.76 -5.68 2.83
N LEU A 112 9.93 -5.50 1.53
CA LEU A 112 9.79 -6.55 0.53
C LEU A 112 10.79 -7.69 0.77
N THR A 113 12.08 -7.35 0.97
CA THR A 113 13.12 -8.33 1.28
C THR A 113 12.79 -9.13 2.54
N ALA A 114 12.32 -8.47 3.60
CA ALA A 114 11.97 -9.14 4.86
C ALA A 114 10.75 -10.06 4.69
N SER A 115 9.76 -9.63 3.90
CA SER A 115 8.57 -10.45 3.60
C SER A 115 8.93 -11.72 2.83
N LEU A 116 9.81 -11.61 1.82
CA LEU A 116 10.25 -12.74 1.00
C LEU A 116 11.19 -13.68 1.76
N ALA A 117 12.12 -13.14 2.55
CA ALA A 117 13.11 -13.93 3.29
C ALA A 117 12.49 -14.77 4.42
N SER A 118 11.31 -14.37 4.92
CA SER A 118 10.69 -15.03 6.07
C SER A 118 9.17 -15.20 5.89
N PRO A 119 8.70 -16.01 4.92
CA PRO A 119 7.31 -16.09 4.50
C PRO A 119 6.34 -16.63 5.58
N GLY A 120 6.85 -17.33 6.61
CA GLY A 120 6.04 -17.85 7.71
C GLY A 120 5.81 -16.90 8.87
N THR A 121 6.48 -15.73 8.89
CA THR A 121 6.35 -14.76 9.97
C THR A 121 5.01 -14.04 9.97
N GLN A 122 4.62 -13.50 11.14
CA GLN A 122 3.37 -12.77 11.29
C GLN A 122 3.32 -11.59 10.31
N TYR A 123 4.37 -10.76 10.23
CA TYR A 123 4.37 -9.61 9.31
C TYR A 123 4.36 -9.99 7.82
N SER A 124 4.96 -11.11 7.43
CA SER A 124 4.83 -11.57 6.04
C SER A 124 3.39 -11.97 5.70
N LYS A 125 2.66 -12.52 6.67
CA LYS A 125 1.23 -12.84 6.53
C LYS A 125 0.38 -11.58 6.48
N GLU A 126 0.65 -10.60 7.35
CA GLU A 126 -0.05 -9.31 7.40
C GLU A 126 0.18 -8.51 6.12
N TYR A 127 1.43 -8.41 5.65
CA TYR A 127 1.76 -7.77 4.38
C TYR A 127 0.98 -8.39 3.21
N ARG A 128 1.00 -9.72 3.07
CA ARG A 128 0.23 -10.41 2.02
C ARG A 128 -1.27 -10.27 2.19
N SER A 129 -1.76 -10.16 3.42
CA SER A 129 -3.19 -9.92 3.69
C SER A 129 -3.60 -8.52 3.21
N ALA A 130 -2.78 -7.51 3.48
CA ALA A 130 -2.99 -6.14 2.99
C ALA A 130 -3.01 -6.09 1.46
N GLU A 131 -2.01 -6.68 0.80
CA GLU A 131 -1.99 -6.78 -0.67
C GLU A 131 -3.23 -7.44 -1.25
N LYS A 132 -3.71 -8.54 -0.64
CA LYS A 132 -4.94 -9.21 -1.08
C LYS A 132 -6.19 -8.35 -0.92
N LYS A 133 -6.23 -7.43 0.03
CA LYS A 133 -7.35 -6.51 0.21
C LYS A 133 -7.39 -5.49 -0.92
N LEU A 134 -6.25 -4.89 -1.27
CA LEU A 134 -6.15 -3.96 -2.39
C LEU A 134 -6.46 -4.66 -3.73
N GLN A 135 -5.95 -5.88 -3.93
CA GLN A 135 -6.31 -6.71 -5.08
C GLN A 135 -7.82 -6.90 -5.21
N ARG A 136 -8.51 -7.21 -4.09
CA ARG A 136 -9.97 -7.38 -4.09
C ARG A 136 -10.72 -6.09 -4.45
N GLN A 137 -10.20 -4.92 -4.11
CA GLN A 137 -10.78 -3.65 -4.54
C GLN A 137 -10.68 -3.49 -6.06
N VAL A 138 -9.55 -3.85 -6.66
CA VAL A 138 -9.39 -3.80 -8.12
C VAL A 138 -10.31 -4.82 -8.81
N THR A 139 -10.30 -6.09 -8.36
CA THR A 139 -11.16 -7.13 -8.97
C THR A 139 -12.65 -6.83 -8.78
N GLY A 140 -13.02 -6.31 -7.61
CA GLY A 140 -14.41 -5.88 -7.34
C GLY A 140 -14.85 -4.71 -8.21
N LEU A 141 -13.95 -3.76 -8.52
CA LEU A 141 -14.23 -2.68 -9.45
C LEU A 141 -14.46 -3.20 -10.87
N PHE A 142 -13.66 -4.15 -11.35
CA PHE A 142 -13.86 -4.79 -12.65
C PHE A 142 -15.20 -5.55 -12.71
N GLN A 143 -15.57 -6.25 -11.62
CA GLN A 143 -16.88 -6.91 -11.54
C GLN A 143 -18.03 -5.90 -11.63
N CYS A 144 -17.95 -4.77 -10.92
CA CYS A 144 -18.94 -3.71 -11.04
C CYS A 144 -19.07 -3.17 -12.47
N LEU A 145 -17.94 -2.94 -13.16
CA LEU A 145 -17.95 -2.46 -14.55
C LEU A 145 -18.52 -3.52 -15.52
N HIS A 146 -18.28 -4.79 -15.27
CA HIS A 146 -18.88 -5.88 -16.03
C HIS A 146 -20.42 -5.92 -15.83
N ASP A 147 -20.90 -5.84 -14.60
CA ASP A 147 -22.32 -5.84 -14.26
C ASP A 147 -23.04 -4.60 -14.86
N GLU A 148 -22.33 -3.48 -14.97
CA GLU A 148 -22.78 -2.25 -15.64
C GLU A 148 -22.69 -2.32 -17.17
N LYS A 149 -22.28 -3.46 -17.75
CA LYS A 149 -22.11 -3.70 -19.19
C LYS A 149 -21.14 -2.70 -19.84
N VAL A 150 -20.08 -2.35 -19.14
CA VAL A 150 -18.97 -1.56 -19.69
C VAL A 150 -17.93 -2.47 -20.33
N LEU A 151 -17.69 -3.63 -19.69
CA LEU A 151 -16.81 -4.65 -20.25
C LEU A 151 -17.57 -5.55 -21.21
N GLY A 152 -16.84 -6.10 -22.18
CA GLY A 152 -17.39 -7.08 -23.11
C GLY A 152 -18.03 -8.26 -22.39
N ARG A 153 -19.06 -8.85 -22.99
CA ARG A 153 -19.88 -9.93 -22.39
C ARG A 153 -19.06 -11.15 -21.95
N ASP A 154 -18.03 -11.46 -22.73
CA ASP A 154 -17.16 -12.62 -22.52
C ASP A 154 -15.88 -12.26 -21.72
N SER A 155 -15.79 -11.03 -21.20
CA SER A 155 -14.66 -10.60 -20.40
C SER A 155 -14.69 -11.25 -19.02
N ASP A 156 -13.60 -11.91 -18.65
CA ASP A 156 -13.38 -12.39 -17.29
C ASP A 156 -12.91 -11.23 -16.40
N ALA A 157 -13.85 -10.57 -15.74
CA ALA A 157 -13.63 -9.41 -14.87
C ALA A 157 -12.64 -9.74 -13.72
N GLN A 158 -12.72 -10.95 -13.16
CA GLN A 158 -11.81 -11.38 -12.11
C GLN A 158 -10.36 -11.44 -12.62
N SER A 159 -10.14 -12.15 -13.73
CA SER A 159 -8.81 -12.29 -14.32
C SER A 159 -8.24 -10.95 -14.81
N LEU A 160 -9.06 -10.06 -15.36
CA LEU A 160 -8.64 -8.71 -15.75
C LEU A 160 -8.17 -7.89 -14.54
N GLY A 161 -8.93 -7.91 -13.45
CA GLY A 161 -8.56 -7.22 -12.21
C GLY A 161 -7.27 -7.78 -11.60
N GLU A 162 -7.11 -9.10 -11.57
CA GLU A 162 -5.89 -9.76 -11.08
C GLU A 162 -4.68 -9.43 -11.96
N LEU A 163 -4.83 -9.42 -13.28
CA LEU A 163 -3.78 -9.07 -14.22
C LEU A 163 -3.28 -7.64 -13.99
N LEU A 164 -4.19 -6.68 -13.87
CA LEU A 164 -3.83 -5.28 -13.62
C LEU A 164 -3.19 -5.08 -12.26
N TRP A 165 -3.69 -5.74 -11.22
CA TRP A 165 -3.06 -5.71 -9.90
C TRP A 165 -1.63 -6.26 -9.95
N ASN A 166 -1.44 -7.44 -10.53
CA ASN A 166 -0.12 -8.08 -10.62
C ASN A 166 0.86 -7.24 -11.44
N ASN A 167 0.40 -6.65 -12.56
CA ASN A 167 1.20 -5.75 -13.38
C ASN A 167 1.61 -4.48 -12.62
N THR A 168 0.68 -3.87 -11.89
CA THR A 168 0.93 -2.66 -11.09
C THR A 168 1.95 -2.95 -9.99
N ASN A 169 1.82 -4.08 -9.29
CA ASN A 169 2.78 -4.52 -8.27
C ASN A 169 4.17 -4.79 -8.85
N GLN A 170 4.24 -5.38 -10.04
CA GLN A 170 5.52 -5.60 -10.72
C GLN A 170 6.18 -4.27 -11.08
N LEU A 171 5.44 -3.32 -11.65
CA LEU A 171 5.94 -1.99 -11.97
C LEU A 171 6.37 -1.21 -10.72
N PHE A 172 5.63 -1.33 -9.62
CA PHE A 172 6.03 -0.75 -8.34
C PHE A 172 7.31 -1.38 -7.81
N THR A 173 7.46 -2.71 -7.94
CA THR A 173 8.70 -3.42 -7.57
C THR A 173 9.90 -2.91 -8.38
N GLU A 174 9.76 -2.77 -9.70
CA GLU A 174 10.80 -2.18 -10.55
C GLU A 174 11.17 -0.77 -10.11
N PHE A 175 10.17 0.06 -9.81
CA PHE A 175 10.36 1.42 -9.33
C PHE A 175 11.12 1.47 -8.00
N ILE A 176 10.82 0.62 -7.03
CA ILE A 176 11.52 0.64 -5.74
C ILE A 176 12.94 0.07 -5.83
N ILE A 177 13.25 -0.74 -6.85
CA ILE A 177 14.59 -1.28 -7.10
C ILE A 177 15.46 -0.26 -7.82
N ASP A 178 14.91 0.49 -8.75
CA ASP A 178 15.62 1.50 -9.54
C ASP A 178 15.58 2.87 -8.83
N ASP A 179 16.71 3.30 -8.26
CA ASP A 179 16.80 4.59 -7.56
C ASP A 179 16.62 5.80 -8.52
N GLU A 180 16.95 5.64 -9.80
CA GLU A 180 16.89 6.70 -10.81
C GLU A 180 15.47 6.88 -11.39
N MET A 181 14.60 5.87 -11.35
CA MET A 181 13.23 5.98 -11.87
C MET A 181 12.42 6.96 -11.03
N PRO A 182 11.92 8.09 -11.59
CA PRO A 182 11.07 9.01 -10.85
C PRO A 182 9.62 8.52 -10.78
N LEU A 183 8.88 8.91 -9.74
CA LEU A 183 7.46 8.53 -9.55
C LEU A 183 6.56 8.88 -10.78
N PRO A 184 6.74 10.03 -11.46
CA PRO A 184 5.99 10.30 -12.69
C PRO A 184 6.18 9.28 -13.81
N GLU A 185 7.36 8.67 -13.91
CA GLU A 185 7.62 7.61 -14.90
C GLU A 185 6.88 6.32 -14.54
N LEU A 186 6.86 5.93 -13.26
CA LEU A 186 6.05 4.83 -12.80
C LEU A 186 4.56 5.07 -13.12
N ARG A 187 4.03 6.26 -12.79
CA ARG A 187 2.64 6.63 -13.10
C ARG A 187 2.35 6.50 -14.58
N ARG A 188 3.21 7.07 -15.44
CA ARG A 188 3.06 6.99 -16.89
C ARG A 188 2.98 5.55 -17.39
N ARG A 189 3.86 4.66 -16.89
CA ARG A 189 3.89 3.24 -17.28
C ARG A 189 2.63 2.51 -16.83
N VAL A 190 2.20 2.72 -15.58
CA VAL A 190 0.96 2.13 -15.05
C VAL A 190 -0.24 2.58 -15.88
N THR A 191 -0.43 3.88 -16.08
CA THR A 191 -1.55 4.42 -16.86
C THR A 191 -1.56 3.90 -18.30
N GLN A 192 -0.42 3.88 -18.96
CA GLN A 192 -0.31 3.40 -20.35
C GLN A 192 -0.68 1.92 -20.48
N GLN A 193 -0.15 1.06 -19.60
CA GLN A 193 -0.45 -0.38 -19.65
C GLN A 193 -1.88 -0.70 -19.21
N THR A 194 -2.40 0.04 -18.24
CA THR A 194 -3.81 -0.05 -17.82
C THR A 194 -4.73 0.32 -18.97
N GLN A 195 -4.44 1.41 -19.69
CA GLN A 195 -5.28 1.83 -20.83
C GLN A 195 -5.32 0.77 -21.93
N CYS A 196 -4.20 0.15 -22.26
CA CYS A 196 -4.19 -0.95 -23.25
C CYS A 196 -5.16 -2.10 -22.84
N ILE A 197 -5.21 -2.45 -21.56
CA ILE A 197 -6.11 -3.52 -21.08
C ILE A 197 -7.57 -3.05 -21.09
N ILE A 198 -7.83 -1.80 -20.71
CA ILE A 198 -9.19 -1.23 -20.74
C ILE A 198 -9.70 -1.20 -22.18
N ASP A 199 -8.90 -0.72 -23.14
CA ASP A 199 -9.28 -0.62 -24.55
C ASP A 199 -9.62 -1.98 -25.17
N LEU A 200 -8.96 -3.05 -24.72
CA LEU A 200 -9.24 -4.42 -25.13
C LEU A 200 -10.46 -5.04 -24.44
N ALA A 201 -10.79 -4.58 -23.24
CA ALA A 201 -11.84 -5.17 -22.40
C ALA A 201 -13.19 -4.47 -22.52
N VAL A 202 -13.22 -3.19 -22.92
CA VAL A 202 -14.45 -2.41 -23.09
C VAL A 202 -15.23 -2.91 -24.30
N ALA A 203 -16.53 -3.10 -24.15
CA ALA A 203 -17.43 -3.47 -25.25
C ALA A 203 -17.52 -2.32 -26.28
N GLU A 204 -17.48 -2.68 -27.56
CA GLU A 204 -17.79 -1.78 -28.67
C GLU A 204 -19.25 -1.29 -28.66
#